data_77feb65dddbd4725b38b6f751e5517a6
#
_entry.id   77feb65dddbd4725b38b6f751e5517a6
#
_cell.length_a   1.000
_cell.length_b   1.000
_cell.length_c   1.000
_cell.angle_alpha   90.00
_cell.angle_beta   90.00
_cell.angle_gamma   90.00
#
_symmetry.space_group_name_H-M   'P 1'
#
loop_
_entity.id
_entity.type
_entity.pdbx_description
1 polymer ?
#
loop_
_entity_poly.entity_id
_entity_poly.type
_entity_poly.pdbx_seq_one_letter_code
_entity_poly.pdbx_strand_id
1 'polypeptide(L)'
;MAKPAWVNQVLSDVVFKIDSFKNEQLDIESWRIDRGQSWCVVGQNGAGKQFVYQLLTGELPLAAGEHGMYFNPDEKIRGISFENQQRIYEQELRLAANDLLAEEDTATCAKDFLPQNQLEHPLIDLLNLRHRLDAPYSLLSTGESRKLLIAQAILEGATCLILDNPFDSLDVESCQRLIAALKTVVDGGLTIVFMISNRGDVPAWCRQLATVDAGKVKAHGELDASKIQSLLGELFATAPQPDWPDTAMPLDDYPHRFLIDIPGATVRYGDNTVLSEQPLQVKPLEHTLITGSNGSGKSTLLGLVTGDNPQCYSNAVEILGVKRGSGESIWELKQDMGIVSNDLHRRYRIRCNALTVVCSGFFNSIGVYDAVSEHQTRIARQWLIAAGLKGYDKAPFQHLSYGEQRLVLIARALVKSPLLLILDEPTQGLDETNRSRVLNLMDTLDKRRHTTLLFVSHRLDERLPLFRQHIDLDDR
;
A
#
# COMPACT_ATOMS: atom_id res chain seq x y z
N MET A 1 47.50 -14.91 14.29
CA MET A 1 47.61 -13.93 15.39
C MET A 1 46.25 -13.83 16.07
N ALA A 2 46.17 -14.12 17.38
CA ALA A 2 44.93 -13.99 18.13
C ALA A 2 44.54 -12.50 18.20
N LYS A 3 43.30 -12.16 17.90
CA LYS A 3 42.79 -10.78 18.04
C LYS A 3 42.88 -10.39 19.52
N PRO A 4 43.29 -9.13 19.86
CA PRO A 4 43.33 -8.67 21.24
C PRO A 4 41.95 -8.75 21.91
N ALA A 5 41.88 -9.09 23.18
CA ALA A 5 40.59 -9.29 23.91
C ALA A 5 39.69 -8.07 23.87
N TRP A 6 40.25 -6.82 23.80
CA TRP A 6 39.46 -5.59 23.67
C TRP A 6 38.75 -5.45 22.31
N VAL A 7 39.28 -6.07 21.24
CA VAL A 7 38.61 -6.11 19.89
C VAL A 7 37.33 -6.92 19.97
N ASN A 8 37.33 -8.04 20.72
CA ASN A 8 36.15 -8.85 20.91
C ASN A 8 35.09 -8.15 21.78
N GLN A 9 35.51 -7.33 22.75
CA GLN A 9 34.59 -6.61 23.62
C GLN A 9 33.93 -5.40 22.89
N VAL A 10 34.64 -4.75 21.97
CA VAL A 10 34.09 -3.65 21.14
C VAL A 10 33.13 -4.15 20.07
N LEU A 11 33.23 -5.40 19.66
CA LEU A 11 32.36 -6.02 18.64
C LEU A 11 31.21 -6.85 19.23
N SER A 12 31.17 -7.07 20.55
CA SER A 12 30.11 -7.86 21.21
C SER A 12 28.72 -7.23 21.05
N ASP A 13 28.66 -5.91 20.98
CA ASP A 13 27.40 -5.15 20.89
C ASP A 13 27.01 -4.79 19.44
N VAL A 14 27.87 -5.10 18.47
CA VAL A 14 27.62 -4.80 17.04
C VAL A 14 26.81 -5.91 16.40
N VAL A 15 25.70 -5.58 15.78
CA VAL A 15 24.91 -6.49 14.93
C VAL A 15 25.58 -6.61 13.57
N PHE A 16 25.82 -5.49 12.92
CA PHE A 16 26.66 -5.42 11.72
C PHE A 16 27.38 -4.09 11.58
N LYS A 17 28.49 -4.11 10.84
CA LYS A 17 29.30 -2.96 10.53
C LYS A 17 29.77 -3.05 9.09
N ILE A 18 29.59 -1.97 8.36
CA ILE A 18 30.08 -1.76 6.99
C ILE A 18 31.03 -0.57 7.04
N ASP A 19 32.31 -0.77 6.73
CA ASP A 19 33.30 0.32 6.67
C ASP A 19 33.40 0.93 5.28
N SER A 20 33.16 0.12 4.23
CA SER A 20 33.00 0.55 2.83
C SER A 20 32.45 -0.63 2.03
N PHE A 21 31.37 -0.41 1.31
CA PHE A 21 30.80 -1.40 0.40
C PHE A 21 30.35 -0.71 -0.89
N LYS A 22 30.81 -1.23 -2.03
CA LYS A 22 30.41 -0.71 -3.33
C LYS A 22 30.32 -1.83 -4.34
N ASN A 23 29.16 -1.93 -4.98
CA ASN A 23 28.94 -2.76 -6.15
C ASN A 23 28.10 -2.01 -7.20
N GLU A 24 27.56 -2.70 -8.20
CA GLU A 24 26.70 -2.08 -9.23
C GLU A 24 25.39 -1.52 -8.69
N GLN A 25 24.91 -2.02 -7.55
CA GLN A 25 23.57 -1.76 -6.99
C GLN A 25 23.63 -0.86 -5.76
N LEU A 26 24.68 -0.93 -4.95
CA LEU A 26 24.82 -0.21 -3.69
C LEU A 26 26.19 0.45 -3.54
N ASP A 27 26.18 1.64 -2.91
CA ASP A 27 27.34 2.40 -2.51
C ASP A 27 27.14 2.86 -1.06
N ILE A 28 27.87 2.25 -0.10
CA ILE A 28 27.76 2.49 1.35
C ILE A 28 29.14 2.87 1.86
N GLU A 29 29.32 4.13 2.28
CA GLU A 29 30.63 4.59 2.79
C GLU A 29 30.94 4.00 4.17
N SER A 30 30.00 4.12 5.11
CA SER A 30 30.10 3.52 6.44
C SER A 30 28.72 3.38 7.06
N TRP A 31 28.50 2.26 7.75
CA TRP A 31 27.27 2.06 8.51
C TRP A 31 27.50 1.05 9.62
N ARG A 32 27.04 1.39 10.83
CA ARG A 32 27.12 0.51 11.99
C ARG A 32 25.77 0.46 12.68
N ILE A 33 25.34 -0.74 13.02
CA ILE A 33 24.16 -1.00 13.85
C ILE A 33 24.57 -1.81 15.07
N ASP A 34 24.23 -1.29 16.24
CA ASP A 34 24.47 -1.93 17.53
C ASP A 34 23.17 -2.59 18.03
N ARG A 35 23.31 -3.55 18.96
CA ARG A 35 22.17 -4.24 19.60
C ARG A 35 21.22 -3.27 20.27
N GLY A 36 19.92 -3.57 20.19
CA GLY A 36 18.86 -2.74 20.78
C GLY A 36 18.60 -1.42 20.07
N GLN A 37 19.30 -1.13 18.96
CA GLN A 37 19.02 0.05 18.16
C GLN A 37 17.82 -0.17 17.24
N SER A 38 17.14 0.95 16.93
CA SER A 38 16.09 1.00 15.90
C SER A 38 16.50 1.97 14.79
N TRP A 39 16.55 1.47 13.57
CA TRP A 39 16.94 2.26 12.41
C TRP A 39 15.79 2.37 11.40
N CYS A 40 15.64 3.56 10.82
CA CYS A 40 14.80 3.74 9.64
C CYS A 40 15.68 4.00 8.42
N VAL A 41 15.59 3.12 7.44
CA VAL A 41 16.21 3.25 6.12
C VAL A 41 15.16 3.81 5.18
N VAL A 42 15.28 5.05 4.78
CA VAL A 42 14.25 5.79 4.05
C VAL A 42 14.70 6.11 2.64
N GLY A 43 13.81 5.89 1.68
CA GLY A 43 14.08 6.18 0.27
C GLY A 43 12.84 5.97 -0.60
N GLN A 44 12.83 6.55 -1.79
CA GLN A 44 11.76 6.35 -2.78
C GLN A 44 11.74 4.89 -3.29
N ASN A 45 10.64 4.48 -3.94
CA ASN A 45 10.60 3.19 -4.62
C ASN A 45 11.64 3.19 -5.76
N GLY A 46 12.36 2.06 -5.90
CA GLY A 46 13.47 1.98 -6.85
C GLY A 46 14.78 2.63 -6.40
N ALA A 47 14.83 3.31 -5.23
CA ALA A 47 16.07 3.91 -4.71
C ALA A 47 17.16 2.90 -4.31
N GLY A 48 16.83 1.60 -4.21
CA GLY A 48 17.78 0.55 -3.85
C GLY A 48 17.54 -0.06 -2.47
N LYS A 49 16.46 0.27 -1.77
CA LYS A 49 16.13 -0.30 -0.44
C LYS A 49 16.07 -1.83 -0.45
N GLN A 50 15.56 -2.43 -1.53
CA GLN A 50 15.52 -3.89 -1.67
C GLN A 50 16.91 -4.52 -1.62
N PHE A 51 17.91 -3.89 -2.26
CA PHE A 51 19.29 -4.38 -2.19
C PHE A 51 19.89 -4.22 -0.79
N VAL A 52 19.51 -3.14 -0.08
CA VAL A 52 19.90 -2.97 1.33
C VAL A 52 19.25 -4.06 2.19
N TYR A 53 17.97 -4.35 1.98
CA TYR A 53 17.28 -5.47 2.65
C TYR A 53 17.99 -6.80 2.41
N GLN A 54 18.28 -7.14 1.15
CA GLN A 54 18.99 -8.37 0.77
C GLN A 54 20.40 -8.44 1.35
N LEU A 55 21.11 -7.30 1.41
CA LEU A 55 22.43 -7.24 2.03
C LEU A 55 22.35 -7.58 3.52
N LEU A 56 21.41 -6.97 4.24
CA LEU A 56 21.26 -7.14 5.69
C LEU A 56 20.70 -8.52 6.07
N THR A 57 19.87 -9.12 5.22
CA THR A 57 19.36 -10.49 5.42
C THR A 57 20.33 -11.58 4.97
N GLY A 58 21.43 -11.19 4.29
CA GLY A 58 22.38 -12.14 3.72
C GLY A 58 21.91 -12.80 2.41
N GLU A 59 20.86 -12.26 1.79
CA GLU A 59 20.31 -12.77 0.51
C GLU A 59 21.03 -12.17 -0.71
N LEU A 60 21.77 -11.06 -0.55
CA LEU A 60 22.52 -10.45 -1.63
C LEU A 60 23.76 -11.30 -1.95
N PRO A 61 23.93 -11.77 -3.20
CA PRO A 61 25.13 -12.47 -3.60
C PRO A 61 26.35 -11.54 -3.49
N LEU A 62 27.33 -11.90 -2.66
CA LEU A 62 28.57 -11.14 -2.50
C LEU A 62 29.69 -11.77 -3.32
N ALA A 63 30.46 -10.95 -4.04
CA ALA A 63 31.64 -11.43 -4.77
C ALA A 63 32.77 -11.80 -3.79
N ALA A 64 33.56 -12.82 -4.14
CA ALA A 64 34.69 -13.20 -3.32
C ALA A 64 35.74 -12.06 -3.25
N GLY A 65 35.95 -11.51 -2.05
CA GLY A 65 36.92 -10.43 -1.82
C GLY A 65 36.31 -9.06 -1.49
N GLU A 66 34.98 -8.95 -1.34
CA GLU A 66 34.35 -7.75 -0.81
C GLU A 66 34.70 -7.61 0.68
N HIS A 67 35.71 -6.78 0.96
CA HIS A 67 36.22 -6.51 2.30
C HIS A 67 35.56 -5.26 2.89
N GLY A 68 35.45 -5.21 4.22
CA GLY A 68 34.92 -4.04 4.95
C GLY A 68 33.53 -4.26 5.56
N MET A 69 33.03 -5.50 5.57
CA MET A 69 31.77 -5.85 6.22
C MET A 69 31.98 -6.83 7.37
N TYR A 70 31.29 -6.60 8.46
CA TYR A 70 31.22 -7.49 9.62
C TYR A 70 29.75 -7.75 9.95
N PHE A 71 29.37 -9.00 9.95
CA PHE A 71 28.10 -9.48 10.48
C PHE A 71 28.39 -10.32 11.71
N ASN A 72 27.71 -10.03 12.78
CA ASN A 72 27.89 -10.78 14.03
C ASN A 72 27.28 -12.19 13.87
N PRO A 73 28.07 -13.27 13.96
CA PRO A 73 27.58 -14.63 13.74
C PRO A 73 26.61 -15.11 14.82
N ASP A 74 26.57 -14.45 15.98
CA ASP A 74 25.67 -14.79 17.10
C ASP A 74 24.27 -14.18 16.93
N GLU A 75 24.08 -13.29 15.92
CA GLU A 75 22.81 -12.65 15.66
C GLU A 75 21.90 -13.53 14.81
N LYS A 76 20.65 -13.65 15.26
CA LYS A 76 19.57 -14.27 14.49
C LYS A 76 18.79 -13.18 13.76
N ILE A 77 19.24 -12.85 12.55
CA ILE A 77 18.59 -11.85 11.71
C ILE A 77 17.41 -12.50 10.98
N ARG A 78 16.25 -11.83 11.00
CA ARG A 78 15.05 -12.23 10.26
C ARG A 78 14.51 -11.07 9.44
N GLY A 79 14.32 -11.30 8.15
CA GLY A 79 13.72 -10.34 7.23
C GLY A 79 12.23 -10.66 7.00
N ILE A 80 11.39 -9.63 7.02
CA ILE A 80 9.96 -9.73 6.69
C ILE A 80 9.65 -8.70 5.61
N SER A 81 9.34 -9.19 4.42
CA SER A 81 8.98 -8.40 3.24
C SER A 81 7.63 -8.84 2.69
N PHE A 82 7.04 -7.99 1.84
CA PHE A 82 5.82 -8.33 1.12
C PHE A 82 6.01 -9.56 0.22
N GLU A 83 7.17 -9.69 -0.42
CA GLU A 83 7.48 -10.83 -1.31
C GLU A 83 7.50 -12.15 -0.53
N ASN A 84 8.14 -12.16 0.65
CA ASN A 84 8.14 -13.34 1.53
C ASN A 84 6.73 -13.70 1.98
N GLN A 85 5.94 -12.72 2.40
CA GLN A 85 4.55 -12.91 2.79
C GLN A 85 3.70 -13.47 1.65
N GLN A 86 3.84 -12.92 0.44
CA GLN A 86 3.13 -13.37 -0.75
C GLN A 86 3.50 -14.82 -1.13
N ARG A 87 4.78 -15.16 -1.05
CA ARG A 87 5.26 -16.53 -1.32
C ARG A 87 4.62 -17.55 -0.38
N ILE A 88 4.58 -17.24 0.92
CA ILE A 88 3.94 -18.10 1.92
C ILE A 88 2.45 -18.25 1.60
N TYR A 89 1.76 -17.14 1.33
CA TYR A 89 0.34 -17.15 0.99
C TYR A 89 0.04 -18.02 -0.24
N GLU A 90 0.85 -17.92 -1.30
CA GLU A 90 0.68 -18.75 -2.49
C GLU A 90 0.96 -20.24 -2.22
N GLN A 91 1.90 -20.56 -1.34
CA GLN A 91 2.16 -21.93 -0.91
C GLN A 91 0.95 -22.50 -0.16
N GLU A 92 0.41 -21.76 0.80
CA GLU A 92 -0.77 -22.17 1.57
C GLU A 92 -2.02 -22.31 0.69
N LEU A 93 -2.23 -21.43 -0.28
CA LEU A 93 -3.32 -21.58 -1.26
C LEU A 93 -3.19 -22.85 -2.10
N ARG A 94 -1.96 -23.25 -2.47
CA ARG A 94 -1.74 -24.49 -3.23
C ARG A 94 -1.99 -25.71 -2.37
N LEU A 95 -1.62 -25.67 -1.09
CA LEU A 95 -1.92 -26.73 -0.13
C LEU A 95 -3.45 -26.87 0.02
N ALA A 96 -4.15 -25.76 0.32
CA ALA A 96 -5.60 -25.76 0.46
C ALA A 96 -6.33 -26.20 -0.83
N ALA A 97 -5.81 -25.90 -2.03
CA ALA A 97 -6.38 -26.36 -3.29
C ALA A 97 -6.23 -27.88 -3.51
N ASN A 98 -5.16 -28.49 -3.00
CA ASN A 98 -4.95 -29.92 -3.03
C ASN A 98 -5.86 -30.66 -2.04
N ASP A 99 -6.27 -30.02 -0.95
CA ASP A 99 -7.15 -30.57 0.08
C ASP A 99 -8.59 -30.77 -0.37
N LEU A 100 -9.04 -30.07 -1.42
CA LEU A 100 -10.35 -30.35 -2.08
C LEU A 100 -10.45 -31.78 -2.61
N LEU A 101 -9.35 -32.53 -2.65
CA LEU A 101 -9.25 -33.92 -3.07
C LEU A 101 -8.95 -34.89 -1.89
N ALA A 102 -8.73 -34.39 -0.68
CA ALA A 102 -8.42 -35.14 0.52
C ALA A 102 -9.61 -35.17 1.50
N GLU A 103 -9.76 -36.27 2.24
CA GLU A 103 -10.83 -36.44 3.24
C GLU A 103 -10.55 -35.72 4.57
N GLU A 104 -9.36 -35.11 4.76
CA GLU A 104 -8.97 -34.39 5.97
C GLU A 104 -8.64 -32.92 5.64
N ASP A 105 -9.10 -32.00 6.50
CA ASP A 105 -8.80 -30.56 6.40
C ASP A 105 -7.35 -30.33 6.85
N THR A 106 -6.43 -30.15 5.90
CA THR A 106 -4.97 -29.98 6.14
C THR A 106 -4.55 -28.52 6.08
N ALA A 107 -5.50 -27.58 6.11
CA ALA A 107 -5.19 -26.15 6.06
C ALA A 107 -4.34 -25.71 7.28
N THR A 108 -3.17 -25.14 7.03
CA THR A 108 -2.27 -24.63 8.07
C THR A 108 -2.92 -23.47 8.82
N CYS A 109 -3.17 -23.60 10.12
CA CYS A 109 -3.72 -22.54 10.95
C CYS A 109 -2.64 -21.53 11.37
N ALA A 110 -3.04 -20.32 11.72
CA ALA A 110 -2.11 -19.28 12.19
C ALA A 110 -1.26 -19.73 13.39
N LYS A 111 -1.84 -20.50 14.32
CA LYS A 111 -1.10 -21.06 15.47
C LYS A 111 0.04 -21.99 15.09
N ASP A 112 -0.04 -22.67 13.93
CA ASP A 112 0.95 -23.63 13.47
C ASP A 112 2.25 -22.94 12.99
N PHE A 113 2.19 -21.64 12.71
CA PHE A 113 3.36 -20.80 12.46
C PHE A 113 4.10 -20.37 13.73
N LEU A 114 3.51 -20.57 14.90
CA LEU A 114 4.08 -20.12 16.17
C LEU A 114 4.65 -21.31 16.97
N PRO A 115 5.70 -21.11 17.79
CA PRO A 115 6.17 -22.14 18.70
C PRO A 115 5.05 -22.58 19.66
N GLN A 116 4.71 -23.86 19.66
CA GLN A 116 3.56 -24.41 20.39
C GLN A 116 3.60 -24.14 21.91
N ASN A 117 4.78 -24.01 22.47
CA ASN A 117 4.99 -23.70 23.89
C ASN A 117 4.88 -22.20 24.22
N GLN A 118 4.61 -21.33 23.21
CA GLN A 118 4.55 -19.88 23.36
C GLN A 118 3.22 -19.28 22.87
N LEU A 119 2.19 -20.09 22.64
CA LEU A 119 0.87 -19.60 22.18
C LEU A 119 0.19 -18.66 23.19
N GLU A 120 0.58 -18.69 24.47
CA GLU A 120 0.09 -17.79 25.52
C GLU A 120 1.01 -16.56 25.74
N HIS A 121 1.99 -16.33 24.85
CA HIS A 121 2.91 -15.22 25.02
C HIS A 121 2.19 -13.86 24.85
N PRO A 122 2.45 -12.84 25.71
CA PRO A 122 1.78 -11.54 25.67
C PRO A 122 1.89 -10.79 24.34
N LEU A 123 2.93 -11.05 23.55
CA LEU A 123 3.11 -10.47 22.22
C LEU A 123 1.93 -10.77 21.28
N ILE A 124 1.31 -11.94 21.43
CA ILE A 124 0.15 -12.36 20.61
C ILE A 124 -1.04 -11.43 20.86
N ASP A 125 -1.26 -11.05 22.11
CA ASP A 125 -2.31 -10.12 22.50
C ASP A 125 -1.98 -8.68 22.08
N LEU A 126 -0.72 -8.25 22.26
CA LEU A 126 -0.25 -6.94 21.80
C LEU A 126 -0.46 -6.74 20.30
N LEU A 127 -0.24 -7.79 19.50
CA LEU A 127 -0.45 -7.77 18.04
C LEU A 127 -1.91 -8.03 17.65
N ASN A 128 -2.82 -8.28 18.63
CA ASN A 128 -4.22 -8.63 18.42
C ASN A 128 -4.40 -9.83 17.47
N LEU A 129 -3.69 -10.91 17.75
CA LEU A 129 -3.71 -12.15 16.93
C LEU A 129 -4.48 -13.30 17.58
N ARG A 130 -4.76 -13.24 18.91
CA ARG A 130 -5.32 -14.36 19.67
C ARG A 130 -6.61 -14.91 19.06
N HIS A 131 -7.50 -14.05 18.60
CA HIS A 131 -8.79 -14.43 17.99
C HIS A 131 -8.65 -15.06 16.60
N ARG A 132 -7.45 -15.03 16.01
CA ARG A 132 -7.16 -15.55 14.66
C ARG A 132 -6.27 -16.79 14.67
N LEU A 133 -5.85 -17.27 15.85
CA LEU A 133 -4.90 -18.40 15.95
C LEU A 133 -5.43 -19.69 15.32
N ASP A 134 -6.73 -19.95 15.41
CA ASP A 134 -7.35 -21.13 14.81
C ASP A 134 -7.82 -20.93 13.36
N ALA A 135 -7.65 -19.73 12.82
CA ALA A 135 -8.01 -19.45 11.42
C ALA A 135 -6.95 -19.99 10.47
N PRO A 136 -7.33 -20.56 9.31
CA PRO A 136 -6.40 -20.89 8.23
C PRO A 136 -5.59 -19.65 7.81
N TYR A 137 -4.28 -19.82 7.55
CA TYR A 137 -3.41 -18.73 7.11
C TYR A 137 -3.92 -18.03 5.85
N SER A 138 -4.47 -18.79 4.91
CA SER A 138 -5.05 -18.29 3.67
C SER A 138 -6.26 -17.35 3.85
N LEU A 139 -6.88 -17.37 5.03
CA LEU A 139 -8.03 -16.52 5.40
C LEU A 139 -7.61 -15.29 6.24
N LEU A 140 -6.33 -15.15 6.55
CA LEU A 140 -5.82 -13.96 7.22
C LEU A 140 -5.75 -12.79 6.23
N SER A 141 -6.07 -11.59 6.73
CA SER A 141 -5.78 -10.35 6.00
C SER A 141 -4.26 -10.16 5.83
N THR A 142 -3.86 -9.33 4.86
CA THR A 142 -2.44 -8.98 4.65
C THR A 142 -1.79 -8.43 5.92
N GLY A 143 -2.52 -7.63 6.71
CA GLY A 143 -2.02 -7.09 7.97
C GLY A 143 -1.92 -8.15 9.07
N GLU A 144 -2.89 -9.06 9.20
CA GLU A 144 -2.85 -10.15 10.18
C GLU A 144 -1.73 -11.14 9.89
N SER A 145 -1.56 -11.55 8.63
CA SER A 145 -0.47 -12.45 8.25
C SER A 145 0.91 -11.81 8.46
N ARG A 146 1.06 -10.49 8.20
CA ARG A 146 2.30 -9.76 8.52
C ARG A 146 2.60 -9.74 10.01
N LYS A 147 1.61 -9.41 10.85
CA LYS A 147 1.75 -9.43 12.31
C LYS A 147 2.10 -10.84 12.83
N LEU A 148 1.53 -11.88 12.23
CA LEU A 148 1.83 -13.27 12.55
C LEU A 148 3.31 -13.62 12.27
N LEU A 149 3.84 -13.25 11.10
CA LEU A 149 5.24 -13.49 10.74
C LEU A 149 6.21 -12.69 11.63
N ILE A 150 5.83 -11.49 12.05
CA ILE A 150 6.62 -10.71 13.04
C ILE A 150 6.61 -11.44 14.39
N ALA A 151 5.45 -11.90 14.85
CA ALA A 151 5.34 -12.66 16.09
C ALA A 151 6.18 -13.94 16.04
N GLN A 152 6.08 -14.70 14.94
CA GLN A 152 6.87 -15.91 14.70
C GLN A 152 8.37 -15.63 14.85
N ALA A 153 8.88 -14.65 14.11
CA ALA A 153 10.31 -14.32 14.12
C ALA A 153 10.81 -13.97 15.54
N ILE A 154 10.04 -13.18 16.30
CA ILE A 154 10.38 -12.80 17.67
C ILE A 154 10.35 -14.02 18.59
N LEU A 155 9.29 -14.82 18.53
CA LEU A 155 9.11 -15.99 19.39
C LEU A 155 10.10 -17.13 19.08
N GLU A 156 10.61 -17.20 17.84
CA GLU A 156 11.73 -18.09 17.47
C GLU A 156 13.09 -17.57 17.93
N GLY A 157 13.12 -16.41 18.59
CA GLY A 157 14.32 -15.82 19.20
C GLY A 157 15.17 -15.01 18.22
N ALA A 158 14.55 -14.33 17.26
CA ALA A 158 15.27 -13.32 16.46
C ALA A 158 15.86 -12.25 17.38
N THR A 159 17.08 -11.83 17.10
CA THR A 159 17.78 -10.75 17.81
C THR A 159 17.81 -9.46 16.99
N CYS A 160 17.58 -9.58 15.68
CA CYS A 160 17.46 -8.47 14.75
C CYS A 160 16.35 -8.74 13.73
N LEU A 161 15.41 -7.78 13.58
CA LEU A 161 14.38 -7.79 12.57
C LEU A 161 14.65 -6.75 11.49
N ILE A 162 14.47 -7.15 10.22
CA ILE A 162 14.49 -6.25 9.08
C ILE A 162 13.09 -6.26 8.47
N LEU A 163 12.38 -5.13 8.58
CA LEU A 163 10.98 -5.01 8.22
C LEU A 163 10.81 -4.10 7.00
N ASP A 164 10.33 -4.67 5.88
CA ASP A 164 10.09 -3.91 4.67
C ASP A 164 8.65 -3.39 4.62
N ASN A 165 8.50 -2.07 4.68
CA ASN A 165 7.26 -1.32 4.69
C ASN A 165 6.19 -1.98 5.61
N PRO A 166 6.50 -2.19 6.92
CA PRO A 166 5.66 -3.02 7.79
C PRO A 166 4.27 -2.44 8.05
N PHE A 167 4.06 -1.17 7.78
CA PHE A 167 2.81 -0.45 8.05
C PHE A 167 1.87 -0.39 6.84
N ASP A 168 2.33 -0.82 5.67
CA ASP A 168 1.50 -0.89 4.47
C ASP A 168 0.30 -1.84 4.66
N SER A 169 -0.88 -1.42 4.19
CA SER A 169 -2.13 -2.19 4.25
C SER A 169 -2.72 -2.39 5.65
N LEU A 170 -2.21 -1.67 6.66
CA LEU A 170 -2.79 -1.64 8.00
C LEU A 170 -3.73 -0.44 8.14
N ASP A 171 -4.87 -0.65 8.80
CA ASP A 171 -5.69 0.47 9.27
C ASP A 171 -4.98 1.23 10.40
N VAL A 172 -5.51 2.41 10.75
CA VAL A 172 -4.90 3.32 11.73
C VAL A 172 -4.66 2.63 13.06
N GLU A 173 -5.66 1.91 13.57
CA GLU A 173 -5.58 1.25 14.87
C GLU A 173 -4.56 0.11 14.85
N SER A 174 -4.59 -0.73 13.81
CA SER A 174 -3.62 -1.81 13.61
C SER A 174 -2.20 -1.30 13.46
N CYS A 175 -2.01 -0.17 12.77
CA CYS A 175 -0.72 0.49 12.63
C CYS A 175 -0.20 0.99 13.98
N GLN A 176 -1.02 1.70 14.77
CA GLN A 176 -0.66 2.19 16.09
C GLN A 176 -0.31 1.06 17.05
N ARG A 177 -1.10 -0.02 17.05
CA ARG A 177 -0.84 -1.22 17.87
C ARG A 177 0.49 -1.88 17.48
N LEU A 178 0.77 -2.03 16.17
CA LEU A 178 2.04 -2.60 15.71
C LEU A 178 3.22 -1.73 16.12
N ILE A 179 3.14 -0.40 15.96
CA ILE A 179 4.18 0.54 16.38
C ILE A 179 4.46 0.42 17.89
N ALA A 180 3.41 0.33 18.72
CA ALA A 180 3.53 0.18 20.17
C ALA A 180 4.14 -1.18 20.55
N ALA A 181 3.72 -2.27 19.91
CA ALA A 181 4.27 -3.59 20.14
C ALA A 181 5.76 -3.67 19.76
N LEU A 182 6.14 -3.11 18.60
CA LEU A 182 7.53 -3.07 18.16
C LEU A 182 8.39 -2.22 19.11
N LYS A 183 7.85 -1.09 19.63
CA LYS A 183 8.56 -0.32 20.66
C LYS A 183 8.83 -1.15 21.90
N THR A 184 7.84 -1.89 22.38
CA THR A 184 7.99 -2.74 23.58
C THR A 184 9.11 -3.78 23.41
N VAL A 185 9.23 -4.40 22.23
CA VAL A 185 10.27 -5.40 21.98
C VAL A 185 11.66 -4.77 21.76
N VAL A 186 11.73 -3.56 21.20
CA VAL A 186 12.99 -2.78 21.12
C VAL A 186 13.46 -2.37 22.50
N ASP A 187 12.56 -1.90 23.38
CA ASP A 187 12.87 -1.57 24.77
C ASP A 187 13.34 -2.84 25.53
N GLY A 188 12.95 -4.03 25.09
CA GLY A 188 13.44 -5.34 25.55
C GLY A 188 14.78 -5.78 24.96
N GLY A 189 15.42 -4.97 24.11
CA GLY A 189 16.75 -5.22 23.53
C GLY A 189 16.76 -5.78 22.10
N LEU A 190 15.61 -5.96 21.45
CA LEU A 190 15.54 -6.36 20.04
C LEU A 190 16.04 -5.24 19.15
N THR A 191 16.88 -5.56 18.18
CA THR A 191 17.29 -4.62 17.12
C THR A 191 16.28 -4.64 15.98
N ILE A 192 15.87 -3.45 15.48
CA ILE A 192 14.96 -3.37 14.34
C ILE A 192 15.50 -2.42 13.28
N VAL A 193 15.43 -2.84 12.02
CA VAL A 193 15.69 -1.99 10.85
C VAL A 193 14.43 -1.92 10.01
N PHE A 194 13.85 -0.74 9.90
CA PHE A 194 12.70 -0.46 9.06
C PHE A 194 13.15 0.02 7.68
N MET A 195 12.68 -0.59 6.61
CA MET A 195 12.74 -0.06 5.26
C MET A 195 11.46 0.74 5.01
N ILE A 196 11.54 2.06 4.84
CA ILE A 196 10.39 2.96 4.80
C ILE A 196 10.35 3.72 3.47
N SER A 197 9.18 3.76 2.86
CA SER A 197 8.94 4.48 1.60
C SER A 197 8.17 5.80 1.78
N ASN A 198 7.54 6.02 2.93
CA ASN A 198 6.74 7.19 3.24
C ASN A 198 7.22 7.86 4.52
N ARG A 199 7.33 9.20 4.51
CA ARG A 199 7.77 9.96 5.71
C ARG A 199 6.84 9.79 6.91
N GLY A 200 5.53 9.61 6.68
CA GLY A 200 4.52 9.41 7.72
C GLY A 200 4.62 8.07 8.44
N ASP A 201 5.37 7.12 7.89
CA ASP A 201 5.52 5.77 8.42
C ASP A 201 6.76 5.63 9.32
N VAL A 202 7.58 6.69 9.47
CA VAL A 202 8.73 6.71 10.39
C VAL A 202 8.23 6.79 11.83
N PRO A 203 8.47 5.74 12.69
CA PRO A 203 8.00 5.78 14.07
C PRO A 203 8.66 6.92 14.84
N ALA A 204 7.88 7.69 15.61
CA ALA A 204 8.36 8.88 16.33
C ALA A 204 9.45 8.58 17.37
N TRP A 205 9.55 7.33 17.83
CA TRP A 205 10.58 6.88 18.76
C TRP A 205 11.87 6.38 18.07
N CYS A 206 11.85 6.16 16.74
CA CYS A 206 13.04 5.79 15.98
C CYS A 206 13.92 7.04 15.78
N ARG A 207 15.16 6.97 16.23
CA ARG A 207 16.10 8.08 16.22
C ARG A 207 17.25 7.93 15.24
N GLN A 208 17.57 6.69 14.84
CA GLN A 208 18.61 6.42 13.86
C GLN A 208 18.01 6.41 12.46
N LEU A 209 18.64 7.18 11.57
CA LEU A 209 18.20 7.32 10.19
C LEU A 209 19.32 6.99 9.20
N ALA A 210 18.97 6.26 8.15
CA ALA A 210 19.76 6.14 6.93
C ALA A 210 18.88 6.52 5.73
N THR A 211 19.44 7.22 4.77
CA THR A 211 18.77 7.56 3.51
C THR A 211 19.34 6.74 2.36
N VAL A 212 18.48 6.33 1.43
CA VAL A 212 18.86 5.62 0.22
C VAL A 212 18.38 6.39 -0.99
N ASP A 213 19.29 6.73 -1.89
CA ASP A 213 18.98 7.39 -3.16
C ASP A 213 19.88 6.84 -4.28
N ALA A 214 19.27 6.33 -5.35
CA ALA A 214 19.97 5.73 -6.49
C ALA A 214 21.07 4.73 -6.07
N GLY A 215 20.81 3.87 -5.10
CA GLY A 215 21.74 2.89 -4.54
C GLY A 215 22.78 3.44 -3.54
N LYS A 216 22.87 4.75 -3.36
CA LYS A 216 23.74 5.35 -2.35
C LYS A 216 23.05 5.34 -0.99
N VAL A 217 23.69 4.72 -0.02
CA VAL A 217 23.24 4.66 1.37
C VAL A 217 24.06 5.60 2.21
N LYS A 218 23.38 6.54 2.87
CA LYS A 218 24.01 7.46 3.82
C LYS A 218 23.41 7.25 5.21
N ALA A 219 24.20 6.69 6.12
CA ALA A 219 23.83 6.57 7.52
C ALA A 219 24.07 7.91 8.25
N HIS A 220 23.01 8.46 8.83
CA HIS A 220 23.08 9.75 9.56
C HIS A 220 23.26 9.54 11.07
N GLY A 221 23.06 8.30 11.56
CA GLY A 221 23.12 7.99 12.99
C GLY A 221 21.92 8.53 13.75
N GLU A 222 22.12 8.88 15.01
CA GLU A 222 21.07 9.40 15.88
C GLU A 222 20.79 10.88 15.58
N LEU A 223 19.53 11.19 15.35
CA LEU A 223 19.03 12.51 14.98
C LEU A 223 17.87 12.94 15.89
N ASP A 224 17.71 14.24 16.09
CA ASP A 224 16.50 14.81 16.67
C ASP A 224 15.34 14.83 15.63
N ALA A 225 14.11 14.96 16.13
CA ALA A 225 12.92 14.92 15.30
C ALA A 225 12.91 16.02 14.22
N SER A 226 13.47 17.20 14.49
CA SER A 226 13.49 18.31 13.54
C SER A 226 14.43 18.04 12.36
N LYS A 227 15.60 17.46 12.62
CA LYS A 227 16.54 17.05 11.57
C LYS A 227 15.99 15.89 10.73
N ILE A 228 15.32 14.92 11.37
CA ILE A 228 14.63 13.85 10.65
C ILE A 228 13.61 14.44 9.67
N GLN A 229 12.74 15.35 10.13
CA GLN A 229 11.74 16.01 9.28
C GLN A 229 12.37 16.83 8.13
N SER A 230 13.48 17.53 8.38
CA SER A 230 14.20 18.26 7.33
C SER A 230 14.75 17.33 6.26
N LEU A 231 15.45 16.26 6.65
CA LEU A 231 15.99 15.28 5.72
C LEU A 231 14.90 14.57 4.89
N LEU A 232 13.78 14.21 5.54
CA LEU A 232 12.64 13.62 4.85
C LEU A 232 12.00 14.61 3.87
N GLY A 233 11.91 15.90 4.23
CA GLY A 233 11.44 16.97 3.37
C GLY A 233 12.30 17.15 2.10
N GLU A 234 13.60 17.06 2.24
CA GLU A 234 14.54 17.13 1.10
C GLU A 234 14.46 15.89 0.23
N LEU A 235 14.44 14.70 0.83
CA LEU A 235 14.40 13.41 0.13
C LEU A 235 13.12 13.22 -0.69
N PHE A 236 12.00 13.71 -0.18
CA PHE A 236 10.67 13.57 -0.78
C PHE A 236 10.14 14.88 -1.39
N ALA A 237 11.02 15.80 -1.75
CA ALA A 237 10.62 17.01 -2.46
C ALA A 237 9.93 16.67 -3.79
N THR A 238 8.69 17.16 -3.97
CA THR A 238 7.90 16.89 -5.18
C THR A 238 8.19 17.91 -6.26
N ALA A 239 8.34 17.44 -7.50
CA ALA A 239 8.43 18.33 -8.67
C ALA A 239 7.08 19.03 -8.93
N PRO A 240 7.08 20.26 -9.50
CA PRO A 240 5.87 20.94 -9.90
C PRO A 240 5.06 20.10 -10.88
N GLN A 241 3.72 20.20 -10.76
CA GLN A 241 2.82 19.45 -11.64
C GLN A 241 2.83 20.01 -13.07
N PRO A 242 2.79 19.15 -14.09
CA PRO A 242 2.59 19.57 -15.46
C PRO A 242 1.15 20.02 -15.70
N ASP A 243 0.95 20.79 -16.79
CA ASP A 243 -0.38 21.19 -17.24
C ASP A 243 -1.26 20.00 -17.62
N TRP A 244 -2.53 20.10 -17.26
CA TRP A 244 -3.54 19.07 -17.46
C TRP A 244 -4.32 19.28 -18.74
N PRO A 245 -4.86 18.18 -19.36
CA PRO A 245 -5.76 18.33 -20.49
C PRO A 245 -7.03 19.06 -20.08
N ASP A 246 -7.43 20.03 -20.90
CA ASP A 246 -8.67 20.78 -20.72
C ASP A 246 -9.76 20.10 -21.57
N THR A 247 -10.45 19.11 -20.98
CA THR A 247 -11.30 18.21 -21.77
C THR A 247 -12.76 18.15 -21.32
N ALA A 248 -13.15 18.84 -20.23
CA ALA A 248 -14.47 18.67 -19.65
C ALA A 248 -15.21 19.99 -19.40
N MET A 249 -16.55 19.92 -19.41
CA MET A 249 -17.42 21.04 -18.98
C MET A 249 -17.61 21.01 -17.46
N PRO A 250 -17.78 22.16 -16.80
CA PRO A 250 -18.03 22.23 -15.37
C PRO A 250 -19.27 21.43 -14.96
N LEU A 251 -19.23 20.82 -13.76
CA LEU A 251 -20.31 20.02 -13.21
C LEU A 251 -21.37 20.86 -12.48
N ASP A 252 -21.27 22.18 -12.54
CA ASP A 252 -22.16 23.11 -11.82
C ASP A 252 -23.63 23.01 -12.26
N ASP A 253 -23.88 22.63 -13.52
CA ASP A 253 -25.22 22.54 -14.13
C ASP A 253 -25.76 21.09 -14.15
N TYR A 254 -25.27 20.19 -13.28
CA TYR A 254 -25.77 18.83 -13.23
C TYR A 254 -27.25 18.77 -12.83
N PRO A 255 -28.12 18.06 -13.60
CA PRO A 255 -29.59 18.21 -13.48
C PRO A 255 -30.19 17.53 -12.23
N HIS A 256 -29.47 16.59 -11.58
CA HIS A 256 -29.98 15.87 -10.42
C HIS A 256 -29.35 16.40 -9.12
N ARG A 257 -30.09 16.26 -8.01
CA ARG A 257 -29.64 16.69 -6.68
C ARG A 257 -28.41 15.92 -6.19
N PHE A 258 -28.34 14.62 -6.50
CA PHE A 258 -27.27 13.73 -6.07
C PHE A 258 -26.65 13.02 -7.28
N LEU A 259 -25.35 12.75 -7.20
CA LEU A 259 -24.65 11.81 -8.07
C LEU A 259 -24.79 10.39 -7.54
N ILE A 260 -24.84 10.24 -6.22
CA ILE A 260 -25.12 8.99 -5.51
C ILE A 260 -26.23 9.28 -4.52
N ASP A 261 -27.32 8.53 -4.58
CA ASP A 261 -28.42 8.57 -3.61
C ASP A 261 -28.73 7.17 -3.12
N ILE A 262 -28.21 6.88 -1.93
CA ILE A 262 -28.46 5.64 -1.17
C ILE A 262 -28.94 6.11 0.21
N PRO A 263 -30.26 6.20 0.45
CA PRO A 263 -30.77 6.70 1.74
C PRO A 263 -30.47 5.77 2.92
N GLY A 264 -30.30 4.47 2.66
CA GLY A 264 -29.88 3.48 3.63
C GLY A 264 -29.73 2.11 2.98
N ALA A 265 -28.50 1.56 2.97
CA ALA A 265 -28.22 0.25 2.39
C ALA A 265 -28.03 -0.81 3.46
N THR A 266 -28.67 -1.96 3.27
CA THR A 266 -28.46 -3.16 4.09
C THR A 266 -27.90 -4.27 3.20
N VAL A 267 -26.72 -4.79 3.56
CA VAL A 267 -26.05 -5.87 2.83
C VAL A 267 -25.71 -7.00 3.79
N ARG A 268 -26.10 -8.23 3.40
CA ARG A 268 -25.89 -9.43 4.20
C ARG A 268 -25.26 -10.55 3.36
N TYR A 269 -24.37 -11.30 4.00
CA TYR A 269 -23.79 -12.53 3.44
C TYR A 269 -24.06 -13.66 4.45
N GLY A 270 -25.05 -14.52 4.13
CA GLY A 270 -25.58 -15.48 5.10
C GLY A 270 -26.15 -14.78 6.32
N ASP A 271 -25.72 -15.17 7.51
CA ASP A 271 -26.13 -14.55 8.78
C ASP A 271 -25.35 -13.28 9.14
N ASN A 272 -24.28 -12.97 8.39
CA ASN A 272 -23.46 -11.81 8.67
C ASN A 272 -23.99 -10.57 7.96
N THR A 273 -24.36 -9.53 8.72
CA THR A 273 -24.73 -8.21 8.20
C THR A 273 -23.48 -7.33 8.13
N VAL A 274 -23.09 -6.97 6.91
CA VAL A 274 -21.92 -6.13 6.65
C VAL A 274 -22.27 -4.65 6.66
N LEU A 275 -23.41 -4.28 6.07
CA LEU A 275 -23.96 -2.92 6.12
C LEU A 275 -25.38 -2.99 6.69
N SER A 276 -25.70 -2.06 7.60
CA SER A 276 -27.03 -1.95 8.23
C SER A 276 -27.54 -0.54 8.10
N GLU A 277 -28.54 -0.32 7.22
CA GLU A 277 -29.14 0.99 6.95
C GLU A 277 -28.13 2.11 6.66
N GLN A 278 -26.99 1.75 6.04
CA GLN A 278 -25.89 2.68 5.79
C GLN A 278 -26.25 3.69 4.69
N PRO A 279 -26.35 5.00 5.00
CA PRO A 279 -26.59 6.01 3.97
C PRO A 279 -25.31 6.39 3.23
N LEU A 280 -25.47 6.73 1.95
CA LEU A 280 -24.45 7.37 1.13
C LEU A 280 -25.13 8.31 0.14
N GLN A 281 -25.10 9.60 0.40
CA GLN A 281 -25.64 10.65 -0.49
C GLN A 281 -24.53 11.62 -0.85
N VAL A 282 -24.19 11.72 -2.14
CA VAL A 282 -23.11 12.56 -2.64
C VAL A 282 -23.66 13.52 -3.68
N LYS A 283 -23.52 14.84 -3.43
CA LYS A 283 -23.91 15.87 -4.39
C LYS A 283 -22.80 16.15 -5.40
N PRO A 284 -23.11 16.77 -6.54
CA PRO A 284 -22.11 17.27 -7.45
C PRO A 284 -21.07 18.15 -6.71
N LEU A 285 -19.78 17.90 -6.96
CA LEU A 285 -18.64 18.60 -6.36
C LEU A 285 -18.53 18.50 -4.82
N GLU A 286 -19.34 17.67 -4.16
CA GLU A 286 -19.18 17.34 -2.76
C GLU A 286 -18.24 16.12 -2.63
N HIS A 287 -16.94 16.41 -2.72
CA HIS A 287 -15.93 15.35 -2.58
C HIS A 287 -16.08 14.66 -1.24
N THR A 288 -16.19 13.33 -1.27
CA THR A 288 -16.51 12.51 -0.11
C THR A 288 -15.35 11.57 0.21
N LEU A 289 -14.92 11.58 1.47
CA LEU A 289 -13.98 10.62 2.04
C LEU A 289 -14.73 9.55 2.83
N ILE A 290 -14.48 8.28 2.52
CA ILE A 290 -14.96 7.14 3.28
C ILE A 290 -13.78 6.54 4.05
N THR A 291 -13.92 6.43 5.37
CA THR A 291 -12.95 5.76 6.26
C THR A 291 -13.59 4.59 6.99
N GLY A 292 -12.79 3.84 7.70
CA GLY A 292 -13.21 2.71 8.53
C GLY A 292 -12.14 1.64 8.59
N SER A 293 -12.23 0.76 9.58
CA SER A 293 -11.34 -0.36 9.79
C SER A 293 -11.39 -1.39 8.64
N ASN A 294 -10.45 -2.31 8.60
CA ASN A 294 -10.50 -3.41 7.66
C ASN A 294 -11.71 -4.31 7.99
N GLY A 295 -12.52 -4.61 6.96
CA GLY A 295 -13.77 -5.36 7.13
C GLY A 295 -14.99 -4.52 7.49
N SER A 296 -14.91 -3.19 7.66
CA SER A 296 -16.04 -2.32 7.98
C SER A 296 -17.11 -2.20 6.87
N GLY A 297 -16.84 -2.76 5.68
CA GLY A 297 -17.79 -2.75 4.56
C GLY A 297 -17.51 -1.70 3.48
N LYS A 298 -16.36 -1.01 3.49
CA LYS A 298 -15.99 0.01 2.47
C LYS A 298 -16.14 -0.50 1.05
N SER A 299 -15.49 -1.62 0.73
CA SER A 299 -15.56 -2.22 -0.62
C SER A 299 -16.97 -2.75 -0.95
N THR A 300 -17.74 -3.17 0.06
CA THR A 300 -19.15 -3.57 -0.10
C THR A 300 -20.02 -2.37 -0.50
N LEU A 301 -19.84 -1.24 0.17
CA LEU A 301 -20.55 0.01 -0.14
C LEU A 301 -20.17 0.52 -1.54
N LEU A 302 -18.88 0.52 -1.89
CA LEU A 302 -18.44 0.85 -3.25
C LEU A 302 -19.03 -0.11 -4.30
N GLY A 303 -19.12 -1.41 -3.98
CA GLY A 303 -19.72 -2.40 -4.87
C GLY A 303 -21.21 -2.13 -5.17
N LEU A 304 -21.96 -1.52 -4.25
CA LEU A 304 -23.33 -1.05 -4.52
C LEU A 304 -23.32 0.11 -5.51
N VAL A 305 -22.39 1.06 -5.38
CA VAL A 305 -22.26 2.21 -6.28
C VAL A 305 -21.84 1.77 -7.68
N THR A 306 -20.80 0.94 -7.78
CA THR A 306 -20.28 0.46 -9.07
C THR A 306 -21.15 -0.59 -9.76
N GLY A 307 -22.13 -1.16 -9.02
CA GLY A 307 -22.97 -2.25 -9.49
C GLY A 307 -22.29 -3.62 -9.53
N ASP A 308 -21.12 -3.74 -8.91
CA ASP A 308 -20.40 -5.02 -8.83
C ASP A 308 -20.97 -5.92 -7.71
N ASN A 309 -21.74 -5.34 -6.76
CA ASN A 309 -22.50 -6.07 -5.75
C ASN A 309 -23.97 -6.22 -6.20
N PRO A 310 -24.49 -7.44 -6.44
CA PRO A 310 -25.86 -7.65 -6.91
C PRO A 310 -26.94 -7.18 -5.92
N GLN A 311 -26.62 -6.98 -4.63
CA GLN A 311 -27.56 -6.44 -3.67
C GLN A 311 -27.86 -4.94 -3.90
N CYS A 312 -27.23 -4.28 -4.89
CA CYS A 312 -27.64 -2.95 -5.34
C CYS A 312 -29.08 -2.94 -5.91
N TYR A 313 -29.57 -4.07 -6.41
CA TYR A 313 -30.96 -4.22 -6.92
C TYR A 313 -31.99 -4.45 -5.83
N SER A 314 -31.58 -4.90 -4.65
CA SER A 314 -32.47 -5.10 -3.49
C SER A 314 -32.49 -3.91 -2.53
N ASN A 315 -31.65 -2.91 -2.76
CA ASN A 315 -31.59 -1.67 -1.99
C ASN A 315 -32.07 -0.48 -2.84
N ALA A 316 -32.46 0.62 -2.18
CA ALA A 316 -32.78 1.86 -2.88
C ALA A 316 -31.47 2.55 -3.29
N VAL A 317 -30.98 2.26 -4.49
CA VAL A 317 -29.73 2.80 -5.02
C VAL A 317 -30.04 3.57 -6.31
N GLU A 318 -29.72 4.86 -6.31
CA GLU A 318 -29.75 5.71 -7.50
C GLU A 318 -28.38 6.30 -7.75
N ILE A 319 -27.86 6.15 -8.97
CA ILE A 319 -26.54 6.59 -9.35
C ILE A 319 -26.65 7.41 -10.65
N LEU A 320 -26.07 8.61 -10.64
CA LEU A 320 -26.10 9.55 -11.78
C LEU A 320 -27.55 9.82 -12.26
N GLY A 321 -28.52 9.88 -11.33
CA GLY A 321 -29.93 10.10 -11.63
C GLY A 321 -30.66 8.86 -12.14
N VAL A 322 -30.04 7.68 -12.16
CA VAL A 322 -30.63 6.43 -12.64
C VAL A 322 -30.79 5.45 -11.48
N LYS A 323 -32.04 5.04 -11.23
CA LYS A 323 -32.37 4.07 -10.19
C LYS A 323 -31.97 2.65 -10.65
N ARG A 324 -31.30 1.90 -9.78
CA ARG A 324 -30.92 0.50 -10.07
C ARG A 324 -32.17 -0.38 -10.24
N GLY A 325 -32.17 -1.19 -11.30
CA GLY A 325 -33.28 -2.08 -11.62
C GLY A 325 -34.39 -1.43 -12.44
N SER A 326 -34.18 -0.22 -12.98
CA SER A 326 -35.13 0.42 -13.90
C SER A 326 -35.00 -0.01 -15.36
N GLY A 327 -34.09 -0.96 -15.66
CA GLY A 327 -33.83 -1.47 -17.01
C GLY A 327 -32.55 -0.89 -17.64
N GLU A 328 -31.79 -0.14 -16.88
CA GLU A 328 -30.54 0.49 -17.27
C GLU A 328 -29.42 -0.55 -17.53
N SER A 329 -28.52 -0.23 -18.44
CA SER A 329 -27.27 -0.96 -18.63
C SER A 329 -26.21 -0.44 -17.66
N ILE A 330 -25.54 -1.35 -16.95
CA ILE A 330 -24.38 -1.02 -16.11
C ILE A 330 -23.27 -0.34 -16.91
N TRP A 331 -23.14 -0.67 -18.19
CA TRP A 331 -22.14 -0.10 -19.08
C TRP A 331 -22.40 1.37 -19.39
N GLU A 332 -23.66 1.78 -19.52
CA GLU A 332 -24.05 3.19 -19.72
C GLU A 332 -23.65 4.03 -18.51
N LEU A 333 -23.95 3.56 -17.30
CA LEU A 333 -23.55 4.22 -16.07
C LEU A 333 -22.01 4.29 -15.90
N LYS A 334 -21.32 3.21 -16.24
CA LYS A 334 -19.84 3.18 -16.17
C LYS A 334 -19.17 4.12 -17.17
N GLN A 335 -19.87 4.66 -18.19
CA GLN A 335 -19.30 5.67 -19.08
C GLN A 335 -18.93 6.96 -18.33
N ASP A 336 -19.77 7.39 -17.40
CA ASP A 336 -19.58 8.61 -16.62
C ASP A 336 -18.88 8.37 -15.27
N MET A 337 -18.41 7.14 -15.02
CA MET A 337 -17.66 6.76 -13.82
C MET A 337 -16.20 6.45 -14.17
N GLY A 338 -15.26 7.05 -13.43
CA GLY A 338 -13.88 6.57 -13.35
C GLY A 338 -13.71 5.69 -12.12
N ILE A 339 -13.17 4.48 -12.28
CA ILE A 339 -13.01 3.54 -11.16
C ILE A 339 -11.55 3.07 -11.09
N VAL A 340 -10.94 3.20 -9.90
CA VAL A 340 -9.62 2.66 -9.58
C VAL A 340 -9.73 1.88 -8.28
N SER A 341 -9.46 0.59 -8.33
CA SER A 341 -9.46 -0.30 -7.18
C SER A 341 -8.27 -1.26 -7.21
N ASN A 342 -7.99 -1.89 -6.08
CA ASN A 342 -6.95 -2.92 -6.00
C ASN A 342 -7.31 -4.15 -6.84
N ASP A 343 -8.60 -4.47 -6.97
CA ASP A 343 -9.07 -5.58 -7.79
C ASP A 343 -8.85 -5.31 -9.29
N LEU A 344 -9.19 -4.10 -9.76
CA LEU A 344 -8.88 -3.68 -11.13
C LEU A 344 -7.39 -3.79 -11.43
N HIS A 345 -6.53 -3.36 -10.51
CA HIS A 345 -5.09 -3.43 -10.67
C HIS A 345 -4.61 -4.88 -10.82
N ARG A 346 -5.08 -5.80 -9.96
CA ARG A 346 -4.73 -7.23 -10.03
C ARG A 346 -5.22 -7.91 -11.31
N ARG A 347 -6.38 -7.50 -11.83
CA ARG A 347 -6.96 -8.06 -13.06
C ARG A 347 -6.32 -7.52 -14.33
N TYR A 348 -5.61 -6.39 -14.26
CA TYR A 348 -5.01 -5.77 -15.44
C TYR A 348 -3.72 -6.51 -15.87
N ARG A 349 -3.90 -7.72 -16.44
CA ARG A 349 -2.79 -8.63 -16.84
C ARG A 349 -2.50 -8.63 -18.34
N ILE A 350 -3.13 -7.75 -19.11
CA ILE A 350 -2.95 -7.67 -20.56
C ILE A 350 -1.55 -7.12 -20.88
N ARG A 351 -0.86 -7.74 -21.83
CA ARG A 351 0.43 -7.28 -22.33
C ARG A 351 0.22 -6.10 -23.28
N CYS A 352 0.32 -4.90 -22.77
CA CYS A 352 0.21 -3.66 -23.53
C CYS A 352 1.13 -2.59 -22.92
N ASN A 353 1.33 -1.47 -23.65
CA ASN A 353 2.07 -0.34 -23.14
C ASN A 353 1.16 0.61 -22.32
N ALA A 354 1.79 1.53 -21.57
CA ALA A 354 1.07 2.47 -20.70
C ALA A 354 0.05 3.33 -21.46
N LEU A 355 0.38 3.79 -22.66
CA LEU A 355 -0.54 4.61 -23.48
C LEU A 355 -1.80 3.81 -23.87
N THR A 356 -1.64 2.55 -24.26
CA THR A 356 -2.76 1.65 -24.58
C THR A 356 -3.64 1.41 -23.36
N VAL A 357 -3.06 1.27 -22.15
CA VAL A 357 -3.82 1.17 -20.90
C VAL A 357 -4.69 2.40 -20.72
N VAL A 358 -4.13 3.61 -20.87
CA VAL A 358 -4.91 4.86 -20.71
C VAL A 358 -5.99 4.93 -21.77
N CYS A 359 -5.70 4.65 -23.04
CA CYS A 359 -6.68 4.65 -24.13
C CYS A 359 -7.86 3.69 -23.86
N SER A 360 -7.64 2.56 -23.19
CA SER A 360 -8.71 1.62 -22.85
C SER A 360 -9.80 2.24 -21.94
N GLY A 361 -9.48 3.33 -21.25
CA GLY A 361 -10.42 4.09 -20.43
C GLY A 361 -11.58 4.70 -21.22
N PHE A 362 -11.40 5.07 -22.47
CA PHE A 362 -12.48 5.57 -23.34
C PHE A 362 -13.55 4.52 -23.59
N PHE A 363 -13.21 3.23 -23.54
CA PHE A 363 -14.08 2.10 -23.87
C PHE A 363 -14.55 1.32 -22.62
N ASN A 364 -14.15 1.73 -21.43
CA ASN A 364 -14.42 1.01 -20.17
C ASN A 364 -13.99 -0.46 -20.18
N SER A 365 -13.08 -0.86 -21.06
CA SER A 365 -12.63 -2.24 -21.23
C SER A 365 -11.23 -2.46 -20.63
N ILE A 366 -10.91 -3.72 -20.31
CA ILE A 366 -9.55 -4.13 -20.01
C ILE A 366 -8.88 -4.46 -21.35
N GLY A 367 -8.06 -3.55 -21.86
CA GLY A 367 -7.49 -3.57 -23.21
C GLY A 367 -8.26 -2.70 -24.20
N VAL A 368 -7.72 -2.56 -25.40
CA VAL A 368 -8.30 -1.78 -26.50
C VAL A 368 -8.68 -2.75 -27.62
N TYR A 369 -9.97 -2.78 -27.96
CA TYR A 369 -10.54 -3.65 -28.97
C TYR A 369 -11.11 -2.87 -30.17
N ASP A 370 -11.30 -1.54 -30.01
CA ASP A 370 -11.78 -0.64 -31.04
C ASP A 370 -10.67 0.30 -31.51
N ALA A 371 -10.86 0.92 -32.67
CA ALA A 371 -9.92 1.87 -33.22
C ALA A 371 -9.82 3.13 -32.33
N VAL A 372 -8.64 3.46 -31.87
CA VAL A 372 -8.37 4.69 -31.11
C VAL A 372 -8.05 5.83 -32.09
N SER A 373 -8.79 6.92 -31.99
CA SER A 373 -8.53 8.11 -32.83
C SER A 373 -7.23 8.84 -32.41
N GLU A 374 -6.67 9.63 -33.31
CA GLU A 374 -5.51 10.48 -32.99
C GLU A 374 -5.82 11.48 -31.87
N HIS A 375 -7.05 11.98 -31.81
CA HIS A 375 -7.50 12.87 -30.74
C HIS A 375 -7.48 12.16 -29.39
N GLN A 376 -8.05 10.96 -29.29
CA GLN A 376 -8.02 10.15 -28.07
C GLN A 376 -6.59 9.80 -27.64
N THR A 377 -5.75 9.44 -28.61
CA THR A 377 -4.32 9.15 -28.34
C THR A 377 -3.60 10.37 -27.75
N ARG A 378 -3.88 11.57 -28.28
CA ARG A 378 -3.30 12.83 -27.78
C ARG A 378 -3.75 13.12 -26.33
N ILE A 379 -5.05 12.98 -26.04
CA ILE A 379 -5.59 13.16 -24.68
C ILE A 379 -4.97 12.14 -23.71
N ALA A 380 -4.90 10.87 -24.10
CA ALA A 380 -4.31 9.82 -23.28
C ALA A 380 -2.84 10.13 -22.94
N ARG A 381 -2.07 10.65 -23.90
CA ARG A 381 -0.68 11.08 -23.68
C ARG A 381 -0.59 12.27 -22.72
N GLN A 382 -1.49 13.24 -22.83
CA GLN A 382 -1.54 14.38 -21.92
C GLN A 382 -1.83 13.90 -20.47
N TRP A 383 -2.72 12.92 -20.29
CA TRP A 383 -2.98 12.34 -18.97
C TRP A 383 -1.78 11.58 -18.41
N LEU A 384 -1.00 10.87 -19.22
CA LEU A 384 0.27 10.27 -18.77
C LEU A 384 1.26 11.34 -18.31
N ILE A 385 1.36 12.46 -19.04
CA ILE A 385 2.23 13.57 -18.65
C ILE A 385 1.74 14.18 -17.33
N ALA A 386 0.42 14.42 -17.19
CA ALA A 386 -0.19 14.94 -15.97
C ALA A 386 0.02 14.03 -14.76
N ALA A 387 0.02 12.71 -14.96
CA ALA A 387 0.35 11.73 -13.95
C ALA A 387 1.87 11.64 -13.63
N GLY A 388 2.71 12.47 -14.25
CA GLY A 388 4.17 12.48 -14.05
C GLY A 388 4.92 11.38 -14.80
N LEU A 389 4.27 10.76 -15.80
CA LEU A 389 4.81 9.63 -16.59
C LEU A 389 5.19 10.06 -18.02
N LYS A 390 5.81 11.23 -18.16
CA LYS A 390 6.29 11.75 -19.44
C LYS A 390 7.33 10.79 -20.04
N GLY A 391 7.11 10.35 -21.27
CA GLY A 391 8.03 9.44 -21.98
C GLY A 391 7.75 7.94 -21.76
N TYR A 392 6.75 7.60 -20.95
CA TYR A 392 6.35 6.21 -20.69
C TYR A 392 5.36 5.63 -21.71
N ASP A 393 5.03 6.34 -22.77
CA ASP A 393 4.02 5.95 -23.77
C ASP A 393 4.18 4.51 -24.26
N LYS A 394 5.43 4.11 -24.54
CA LYS A 394 5.77 2.78 -25.06
C LYS A 394 6.22 1.80 -23.98
N ALA A 395 6.34 2.22 -22.73
CA ALA A 395 6.78 1.36 -21.64
C ALA A 395 5.76 0.23 -21.43
N PRO A 396 6.17 -1.04 -21.38
CA PRO A 396 5.28 -2.16 -21.09
C PRO A 396 4.69 -1.98 -19.68
N PHE A 397 3.36 -1.98 -19.57
CA PHE A 397 2.65 -1.73 -18.31
C PHE A 397 3.14 -2.65 -17.16
N GLN A 398 3.37 -3.92 -17.48
CA GLN A 398 3.81 -4.91 -16.49
C GLN A 398 5.25 -4.71 -15.98
N HIS A 399 6.06 -3.92 -16.68
CA HIS A 399 7.43 -3.60 -16.27
C HIS A 399 7.53 -2.30 -15.45
N LEU A 400 6.42 -1.57 -15.35
CA LEU A 400 6.33 -0.40 -14.49
C LEU A 400 6.34 -0.82 -13.02
N SER A 401 6.87 0.03 -12.15
CA SER A 401 6.71 -0.14 -10.71
C SER A 401 5.23 -0.12 -10.32
N TYR A 402 4.90 -0.70 -9.17
CA TYR A 402 3.51 -0.72 -8.67
C TYR A 402 2.90 0.69 -8.63
N GLY A 403 3.67 1.68 -8.17
CA GLY A 403 3.24 3.07 -8.11
C GLY A 403 2.97 3.69 -9.48
N GLU A 404 3.85 3.45 -10.45
CA GLU A 404 3.67 3.92 -11.83
C GLU A 404 2.46 3.25 -12.49
N GLN A 405 2.26 1.95 -12.27
CA GLN A 405 1.06 1.24 -12.74
C GLN A 405 -0.22 1.88 -12.16
N ARG A 406 -0.21 2.24 -10.88
CA ARG A 406 -1.34 2.89 -10.21
C ARG A 406 -1.65 4.25 -10.83
N LEU A 407 -0.63 5.07 -11.11
CA LEU A 407 -0.77 6.35 -11.80
C LEU A 407 -1.32 6.19 -13.22
N VAL A 408 -0.89 5.18 -13.97
CA VAL A 408 -1.45 4.85 -15.29
C VAL A 408 -2.93 4.50 -15.19
N LEU A 409 -3.35 3.71 -14.17
CA LEU A 409 -4.76 3.35 -13.96
C LEU A 409 -5.61 4.55 -13.54
N ILE A 410 -5.05 5.51 -12.77
CA ILE A 410 -5.74 6.77 -12.46
C ILE A 410 -5.89 7.61 -13.73
N ALA A 411 -4.84 7.75 -14.55
CA ALA A 411 -4.92 8.42 -15.85
C ALA A 411 -5.97 7.76 -16.77
N ARG A 412 -6.04 6.42 -16.78
CA ARG A 412 -7.07 5.65 -17.49
C ARG A 412 -8.48 5.97 -17.00
N ALA A 413 -8.69 6.11 -15.69
CA ALA A 413 -10.00 6.45 -15.14
C ALA A 413 -10.44 7.88 -15.51
N LEU A 414 -9.48 8.80 -15.63
CA LEU A 414 -9.70 10.21 -15.90
C LEU A 414 -9.81 10.57 -17.41
N VAL A 415 -9.28 9.72 -18.30
CA VAL A 415 -9.13 10.04 -19.74
C VAL A 415 -10.44 10.42 -20.43
N LYS A 416 -11.56 9.94 -19.94
CA LYS A 416 -12.92 10.22 -20.45
C LYS A 416 -13.64 11.34 -19.69
N SER A 417 -12.96 12.02 -18.76
CA SER A 417 -13.52 13.10 -17.92
C SER A 417 -14.80 12.67 -17.17
N PRO A 418 -14.74 11.67 -16.29
CA PRO A 418 -15.92 11.14 -15.62
C PRO A 418 -16.58 12.16 -14.70
N LEU A 419 -17.91 12.09 -14.55
CA LEU A 419 -18.67 12.89 -13.59
C LEU A 419 -18.36 12.45 -12.13
N LEU A 420 -18.15 11.14 -11.93
CA LEU A 420 -17.84 10.52 -10.66
C LEU A 420 -16.54 9.71 -10.75
N LEU A 421 -15.53 10.07 -9.96
CA LEU A 421 -14.29 9.31 -9.83
C LEU A 421 -14.26 8.58 -8.50
N ILE A 422 -14.23 7.26 -8.55
CA ILE A 422 -14.17 6.36 -7.40
C ILE A 422 -12.76 5.84 -7.25
N LEU A 423 -12.13 6.13 -6.12
CA LEU A 423 -10.76 5.75 -5.79
C LEU A 423 -10.76 4.92 -4.52
N ASP A 424 -10.58 3.61 -4.67
CA ASP A 424 -10.50 2.67 -3.56
C ASP A 424 -9.04 2.44 -3.18
N GLU A 425 -8.63 3.03 -2.06
CA GLU A 425 -7.26 2.99 -1.52
C GLU A 425 -6.19 3.29 -2.59
N PRO A 426 -6.29 4.42 -3.31
CA PRO A 426 -5.45 4.68 -4.49
C PRO A 426 -3.97 4.87 -4.18
N THR A 427 -3.63 5.17 -2.94
CA THR A 427 -2.28 5.45 -2.45
C THR A 427 -1.62 4.28 -1.75
N GLN A 428 -2.33 3.17 -1.57
CA GLN A 428 -1.81 1.96 -0.94
C GLN A 428 -0.60 1.41 -1.72
N GLY A 429 0.51 1.12 -1.01
CA GLY A 429 1.74 0.59 -1.61
C GLY A 429 2.53 1.60 -2.45
N LEU A 430 2.12 2.88 -2.44
CA LEU A 430 2.87 3.94 -3.09
C LEU A 430 3.94 4.50 -2.15
N ASP A 431 5.08 4.88 -2.73
CA ASP A 431 6.04 5.72 -2.04
C ASP A 431 5.53 7.16 -1.91
N GLU A 432 6.18 7.94 -1.06
CA GLU A 432 5.80 9.33 -0.78
C GLU A 432 5.69 10.19 -2.06
N THR A 433 6.56 9.97 -3.05
CA THR A 433 6.58 10.74 -4.30
C THR A 433 5.34 10.45 -5.14
N ASN A 434 5.04 9.17 -5.39
CA ASN A 434 3.87 8.78 -6.17
C ASN A 434 2.57 9.07 -5.40
N ARG A 435 2.59 8.89 -4.07
CA ARG A 435 1.48 9.26 -3.20
C ARG A 435 1.18 10.77 -3.29
N SER A 436 2.20 11.61 -3.15
CA SER A 436 2.05 13.06 -3.30
C SER A 436 1.50 13.46 -4.68
N ARG A 437 1.92 12.75 -5.75
CA ARG A 437 1.37 12.97 -7.10
C ARG A 437 -0.13 12.69 -7.14
N VAL A 438 -0.59 11.58 -6.54
CA VAL A 438 -2.03 11.26 -6.46
C VAL A 438 -2.79 12.33 -5.69
N LEU A 439 -2.31 12.73 -4.49
CA LEU A 439 -2.99 13.73 -3.67
C LEU A 439 -3.04 15.11 -4.33
N ASN A 440 -1.96 15.53 -4.99
CA ASN A 440 -1.92 16.76 -5.78
C ASN A 440 -2.88 16.69 -6.98
N LEU A 441 -3.02 15.51 -7.60
CA LEU A 441 -4.00 15.25 -8.64
C LEU A 441 -5.41 15.54 -8.13
N MET A 442 -5.76 15.07 -6.91
CA MET A 442 -7.08 15.32 -6.30
C MET A 442 -7.32 16.81 -6.06
N ASP A 443 -6.34 17.54 -5.53
CA ASP A 443 -6.43 18.99 -5.31
C ASP A 443 -6.67 19.78 -6.61
N THR A 444 -6.07 19.32 -7.71
CA THR A 444 -6.29 19.92 -9.03
C THR A 444 -7.68 19.63 -9.58
N LEU A 445 -8.22 18.42 -9.35
CA LEU A 445 -9.59 18.07 -9.75
C LEU A 445 -10.64 18.93 -9.00
N ASP A 446 -10.45 19.18 -7.70
CA ASP A 446 -11.32 20.07 -6.93
C ASP A 446 -11.35 21.49 -7.55
N LYS A 447 -10.20 22.04 -7.88
CA LYS A 447 -10.08 23.38 -8.50
C LYS A 447 -10.75 23.49 -9.86
N ARG A 448 -10.76 22.40 -10.64
CA ARG A 448 -11.33 22.38 -12.00
C ARG A 448 -12.84 22.17 -12.05
N ARG A 449 -13.46 21.66 -10.98
CA ARG A 449 -14.91 21.46 -10.83
C ARG A 449 -15.58 20.64 -11.94
N HIS A 450 -14.90 19.60 -12.45
CA HIS A 450 -15.42 18.73 -13.53
C HIS A 450 -15.80 17.34 -13.05
N THR A 451 -15.27 16.91 -11.92
CA THR A 451 -15.40 15.54 -11.41
C THR A 451 -15.66 15.58 -9.93
N THR A 452 -16.59 14.77 -9.44
CA THR A 452 -16.79 14.54 -8.00
C THR A 452 -15.98 13.34 -7.58
N LEU A 453 -15.30 13.43 -6.44
CA LEU A 453 -14.47 12.37 -5.89
C LEU A 453 -15.20 11.59 -4.82
N LEU A 454 -15.18 10.27 -4.93
CA LEU A 454 -15.47 9.34 -3.86
C LEU A 454 -14.16 8.61 -3.53
N PHE A 455 -13.56 8.96 -2.42
CA PHE A 455 -12.22 8.52 -2.03
C PHE A 455 -12.30 7.63 -0.80
N VAL A 456 -11.76 6.43 -0.89
CA VAL A 456 -11.67 5.51 0.26
C VAL A 456 -10.22 5.47 0.73
N SER A 457 -10.01 5.73 2.00
CA SER A 457 -8.70 5.62 2.64
C SER A 457 -8.84 5.24 4.11
N HIS A 458 -7.84 4.54 4.61
CA HIS A 458 -7.66 4.27 6.02
C HIS A 458 -6.55 5.14 6.66
N ARG A 459 -5.95 6.07 5.90
CA ARG A 459 -4.84 6.91 6.37
C ARG A 459 -5.35 8.27 6.88
N LEU A 460 -4.89 8.67 8.07
CA LEU A 460 -5.27 9.97 8.66
C LEU A 460 -4.69 11.17 7.90
N ASP A 461 -3.50 11.02 7.31
CA ASP A 461 -2.79 12.05 6.57
C ASP A 461 -3.35 12.28 5.15
N GLU A 462 -4.41 11.56 4.77
CA GLU A 462 -5.18 11.74 3.54
C GLU A 462 -6.51 12.46 3.73
N ARG A 463 -6.80 12.93 4.93
CA ARG A 463 -7.95 13.80 5.22
C ARG A 463 -7.67 15.22 4.71
N LEU A 464 -7.76 15.39 3.40
CA LEU A 464 -7.49 16.68 2.74
C LEU A 464 -8.67 17.66 2.91
N PRO A 465 -8.42 18.99 2.92
CA PRO A 465 -9.47 20.01 3.03
C PRO A 465 -10.49 20.00 1.88
N LEU A 466 -10.17 19.38 0.74
CA LEU A 466 -11.08 19.22 -0.39
C LEU A 466 -12.28 18.32 -0.09
N PHE A 467 -12.15 17.38 0.87
CA PHE A 467 -13.25 16.52 1.27
C PHE A 467 -14.23 17.27 2.16
N ARG A 468 -15.40 17.57 1.61
CA ARG A 468 -16.49 18.31 2.27
C ARG A 468 -17.42 17.39 3.06
N GLN A 469 -17.42 16.12 2.73
CA GLN A 469 -18.14 15.06 3.42
C GLN A 469 -17.18 13.98 3.88
N HIS A 470 -17.34 13.51 5.10
CA HIS A 470 -16.59 12.40 5.68
C HIS A 470 -17.58 11.38 6.26
N ILE A 471 -17.45 10.14 5.81
CA ILE A 471 -18.25 9.00 6.29
C ILE A 471 -17.29 8.01 6.94
N ASP A 472 -17.46 7.81 8.23
CA ASP A 472 -16.72 6.78 8.96
C ASP A 472 -17.63 5.56 9.15
N LEU A 473 -17.22 4.40 8.62
CA LEU A 473 -18.02 3.18 8.72
C LEU A 473 -17.85 2.46 10.06
N ASP A 474 -16.96 2.91 10.93
CA ASP A 474 -16.80 2.40 12.28
C ASP A 474 -17.70 3.15 13.30
N ASP A 475 -18.12 4.38 12.99
CA ASP A 475 -19.09 5.18 13.75
C ASP A 475 -20.52 4.67 13.50
N ARG A 476 -20.90 3.53 14.09
CA ARG A 476 -22.22 2.90 13.99
C ARG A 476 -22.97 2.93 15.33
#